data_30bcc9f53e00955e0d1f5eb8d5ae3ce9
#
_entry.id   30bcc9f53e00955e0d1f5eb8d5ae3ce9
#
_cell.length_a   1.000
_cell.length_b   1.000
_cell.length_c   1.000
_cell.angle_alpha   90.00
_cell.angle_beta   90.00
_cell.angle_gamma   90.00
#
_symmetry.space_group_name_H-M   'P 1'
#
loop_
_entity.id
_entity.type
_entity.pdbx_description
1 polymer ?
#
loop_
_entity_poly.entity_id
_entity_poly.type
_entity_poly.pdbx_seq_one_letter_code
_entity_poly.pdbx_strand_id
1 'polypeptide(L)'
;MYKYFLHLLKLGTLLNLYFLCKTLTPPLFFVDLHILIPAQIFFTVSAFRCFFPVSYVTGAVLHDSFFSSIFLTRLFATFSEVAYIYLFSYLIRLFNADQIPLIDILSWMMVVQVIISQYFVWFAILTERQKLYFYEELGWGVIFIIYTVASVVLYGTSGHLGSWELLLELNLLFGALYLPWQFFHLKALRLRAKGQKINIYADISWSLLKKGLYQSIKVKNPTTQPEAWGGILGMTWMIGYFAAVIPVWIYVILRTV
;
A
#
# COMPACT_ATOMS: atom_id res chain seq x y z
N MET A 1 4.29 5.43 25.44
CA MET A 1 5.06 4.83 24.31
C MET A 1 4.41 5.10 22.96
N TYR A 2 3.13 4.74 22.72
CA TYR A 2 2.46 4.87 21.41
C TYR A 2 2.31 6.30 20.88
N LYS A 3 2.11 7.29 21.75
CA LYS A 3 2.08 8.71 21.34
C LYS A 3 3.38 9.10 20.62
N TYR A 4 4.53 8.71 21.18
CA TYR A 4 5.84 8.99 20.56
C TYR A 4 6.00 8.25 19.23
N PHE A 5 5.49 7.03 19.14
CA PHE A 5 5.53 6.25 17.93
C PHE A 5 4.77 6.91 16.77
N LEU A 6 3.56 7.43 16.99
CA LEU A 6 2.80 8.18 15.99
C LEU A 6 3.53 9.47 15.56
N HIS A 7 4.26 10.11 16.51
CA HIS A 7 5.10 11.25 16.14
C HIS A 7 6.35 10.84 15.35
N LEU A 8 6.90 9.62 15.57
CA LEU A 8 8.02 9.11 14.77
C LEU A 8 7.64 8.90 13.29
N LEU A 9 6.36 8.71 12.95
CA LEU A 9 5.92 8.70 11.55
C LEU A 9 6.34 9.97 10.80
N LYS A 10 6.48 11.11 11.49
CA LYS A 10 6.98 12.35 10.88
C LYS A 10 8.42 12.24 10.36
N LEU A 11 9.24 11.33 10.91
CA LEU A 11 10.54 10.98 10.32
C LEU A 11 10.36 10.28 8.97
N GLY A 12 9.32 9.45 8.83
CA GLY A 12 8.93 8.88 7.54
C GLY A 12 8.57 9.95 6.52
N THR A 13 7.96 11.07 6.94
CA THR A 13 7.74 12.22 6.06
C THR A 13 9.07 12.76 5.52
N LEU A 14 10.04 13.01 6.39
CA LEU A 14 11.36 13.54 5.98
C LEU A 14 12.09 12.56 5.06
N LEU A 15 12.03 11.27 5.36
CA LEU A 15 12.63 10.21 4.52
C LEU A 15 12.02 10.20 3.11
N ASN A 16 10.70 10.23 3.01
CA ASN A 16 10.02 10.23 1.71
C ASN A 16 10.28 11.52 0.92
N LEU A 17 10.31 12.69 1.58
CA LEU A 17 10.67 13.94 0.93
C LEU A 17 12.13 13.93 0.46
N TYR A 18 13.04 13.35 1.23
CA TYR A 18 14.44 13.17 0.81
C TYR A 18 14.53 12.31 -0.45
N PHE A 19 13.82 11.16 -0.49
CA PHE A 19 13.80 10.30 -1.68
C PHE A 19 13.17 11.02 -2.88
N LEU A 20 12.07 11.74 -2.67
CA LEU A 20 11.45 12.57 -3.71
C LEU A 20 12.45 13.59 -4.28
N CYS A 21 13.14 14.35 -3.42
CA CYS A 21 14.14 15.32 -3.86
C CYS A 21 15.27 14.64 -4.66
N LYS A 22 15.71 13.45 -4.25
CA LYS A 22 16.72 12.68 -5.00
C LYS A 22 16.25 12.30 -6.40
N THR A 23 14.95 12.01 -6.59
CA THR A 23 14.41 11.70 -7.93
C THR A 23 14.35 12.91 -8.87
N LEU A 24 14.46 14.12 -8.33
CA LEU A 24 14.45 15.36 -9.12
C LEU A 24 15.87 15.81 -9.52
N THR A 25 16.90 15.07 -9.13
CA THR A 25 18.30 15.39 -9.38
C THR A 25 19.04 14.21 -10.05
N PRO A 26 20.07 14.48 -10.91
CA PRO A 26 20.91 13.44 -11.45
C PRO A 26 21.61 12.62 -10.35
N PRO A 27 21.88 11.31 -10.53
CA PRO A 27 21.57 10.53 -11.74
C PRO A 27 20.14 10.02 -11.83
N LEU A 28 19.34 10.04 -10.74
CA LEU A 28 18.01 9.41 -10.69
C LEU A 28 16.99 10.08 -11.62
N PHE A 29 17.20 11.32 -11.99
CA PHE A 29 16.35 12.01 -12.97
C PHE A 29 16.32 11.32 -14.36
N PHE A 30 17.35 10.54 -14.70
CA PHE A 30 17.47 9.83 -15.97
C PHE A 30 16.98 8.38 -15.94
N VAL A 31 16.45 7.92 -14.82
CA VAL A 31 15.85 6.57 -14.73
C VAL A 31 14.58 6.50 -15.59
N ASP A 32 14.26 5.31 -16.09
CA ASP A 32 13.07 5.04 -16.88
C ASP A 32 11.81 5.64 -16.22
N LEU A 33 11.03 6.37 -17.02
CA LEU A 33 9.81 7.07 -16.56
C LEU A 33 8.75 6.10 -15.99
N HIS A 34 8.73 4.84 -16.45
CA HIS A 34 7.84 3.81 -15.89
C HIS A 34 8.22 3.39 -14.47
N ILE A 35 9.40 3.75 -14.00
CA ILE A 35 9.86 3.56 -12.62
C ILE A 35 9.83 4.90 -11.88
N LEU A 36 10.35 5.95 -12.50
CA LEU A 36 10.53 7.26 -11.88
C LEU A 36 9.19 7.90 -11.45
N ILE A 37 8.22 8.00 -12.38
CA ILE A 37 6.93 8.65 -12.09
C ILE A 37 6.15 7.93 -11.00
N PRO A 38 5.96 6.59 -11.04
CA PRO A 38 5.33 5.88 -9.95
C PRO A 38 6.03 6.04 -8.60
N ALA A 39 7.36 6.06 -8.57
CA ALA A 39 8.14 6.30 -7.36
C ALA A 39 7.89 7.70 -6.79
N GLN A 40 7.88 8.75 -7.62
CA GLN A 40 7.58 10.12 -7.21
C GLN A 40 6.16 10.27 -6.63
N ILE A 41 5.17 9.64 -7.28
CA ILE A 41 3.79 9.59 -6.77
C ILE A 41 3.78 8.93 -5.39
N PHE A 42 4.43 7.77 -5.26
CA PHE A 42 4.48 7.04 -4.01
C PHE A 42 5.14 7.83 -2.89
N PHE A 43 6.32 8.42 -3.11
CA PHE A 43 7.03 9.22 -2.10
C PHE A 43 6.22 10.45 -1.67
N THR A 44 5.59 11.15 -2.62
CA THR A 44 4.75 12.32 -2.32
C THR A 44 3.59 11.94 -1.40
N VAL A 45 2.85 10.90 -1.76
CA VAL A 45 1.69 10.44 -0.99
C VAL A 45 2.11 9.83 0.35
N SER A 46 3.20 9.09 0.38
CA SER A 46 3.73 8.51 1.63
C SER A 46 4.20 9.58 2.60
N ALA A 47 4.85 10.64 2.12
CA ALA A 47 5.19 11.80 2.93
C ALA A 47 3.94 12.44 3.54
N PHE A 48 2.89 12.65 2.74
CA PHE A 48 1.61 13.17 3.20
C PHE A 48 0.96 12.26 4.26
N ARG A 49 0.90 10.94 4.03
CA ARG A 49 0.31 9.96 4.95
C ARG A 49 1.08 9.82 6.26
N CYS A 50 2.39 9.97 6.22
CA CYS A 50 3.24 9.99 7.42
C CYS A 50 2.97 11.23 8.27
N PHE A 51 2.75 12.40 7.65
CA PHE A 51 2.49 13.64 8.36
C PHE A 51 1.06 13.73 8.89
N PHE A 52 0.07 13.28 8.08
CA PHE A 52 -1.35 13.25 8.40
C PHE A 52 -1.87 11.80 8.45
N PRO A 53 -1.41 10.97 9.42
CA PRO A 53 -1.86 9.60 9.50
C PRO A 53 -3.34 9.54 9.85
N VAL A 54 -4.06 8.58 9.22
CA VAL A 54 -5.50 8.36 9.40
C VAL A 54 -5.77 6.85 9.48
N SER A 55 -6.59 6.45 10.45
CA SER A 55 -7.16 5.09 10.51
C SER A 55 -8.54 5.09 9.86
N TYR A 56 -8.70 4.38 8.75
CA TYR A 56 -9.97 4.34 8.00
C TYR A 56 -11.12 3.69 8.79
N VAL A 57 -10.81 2.70 9.63
CA VAL A 57 -11.82 1.91 10.37
C VAL A 57 -12.43 2.70 11.52
N THR A 58 -11.62 3.51 12.21
CA THR A 58 -12.02 4.20 13.47
C THR A 58 -12.17 5.70 13.28
N GLY A 59 -11.74 6.24 12.14
CA GLY A 59 -11.61 7.67 11.94
C GLY A 59 -10.54 8.34 12.81
N ALA A 60 -9.65 7.54 13.43
CA ALA A 60 -8.60 8.09 14.28
C ALA A 60 -7.61 8.91 13.46
N VAL A 61 -7.26 10.09 13.98
CA VAL A 61 -6.33 11.04 13.37
C VAL A 61 -5.34 11.53 14.41
N LEU A 62 -4.13 11.88 13.97
CA LEU A 62 -3.13 12.52 14.85
C LEU A 62 -3.37 14.03 14.95
N HIS A 63 -3.82 14.65 13.87
CA HIS A 63 -4.09 16.08 13.79
C HIS A 63 -5.54 16.31 13.36
N ASP A 64 -6.26 17.15 14.08
CA ASP A 64 -7.59 17.60 13.66
C ASP A 64 -7.44 18.73 12.62
N SER A 65 -7.27 18.30 11.37
CA SER A 65 -7.14 19.19 10.22
C SER A 65 -7.96 18.70 9.03
N PHE A 66 -8.23 19.56 8.06
CA PHE A 66 -8.85 19.15 6.80
C PHE A 66 -8.04 18.05 6.08
N PHE A 67 -6.71 18.13 6.14
CA PHE A 67 -5.80 17.17 5.53
C PHE A 67 -5.85 15.78 6.18
N SER A 68 -6.35 15.65 7.40
CA SER A 68 -6.54 14.39 8.10
C SER A 68 -7.91 13.73 7.80
N SER A 69 -8.57 14.07 6.69
CA SER A 69 -9.81 13.40 6.30
C SER A 69 -9.54 12.01 5.70
N ILE A 70 -10.41 11.05 6.03
CA ILE A 70 -10.36 9.69 5.44
C ILE A 70 -10.44 9.79 3.91
N PHE A 71 -11.36 10.63 3.40
CA PHE A 71 -11.57 10.82 1.96
C PHE A 71 -10.28 11.25 1.25
N LEU A 72 -9.65 12.32 1.73
CA LEU A 72 -8.44 12.88 1.07
C LEU A 72 -7.27 11.91 1.14
N THR A 73 -7.06 11.30 2.33
CA THR A 73 -6.01 10.30 2.50
C THR A 73 -6.23 9.08 1.60
N ARG A 74 -7.48 8.62 1.46
CA ARG A 74 -7.80 7.49 0.58
C ARG A 74 -7.68 7.84 -0.90
N LEU A 75 -8.08 9.05 -1.28
CA LEU A 75 -7.92 9.53 -2.65
C LEU A 75 -6.44 9.48 -3.09
N PHE A 76 -5.55 10.04 -2.28
CA PHE A 76 -4.12 9.99 -2.57
C PHE A 76 -3.55 8.57 -2.50
N ALA A 77 -3.99 7.78 -1.52
CA ALA A 77 -3.58 6.38 -1.40
C ALA A 77 -3.95 5.57 -2.66
N THR A 78 -5.12 5.81 -3.26
CA THR A 78 -5.52 5.14 -4.51
C THR A 78 -4.48 5.33 -5.62
N PHE A 79 -4.03 6.56 -5.83
CA PHE A 79 -3.00 6.83 -6.84
C PHE A 79 -1.66 6.18 -6.49
N SER A 80 -1.21 6.29 -5.25
CA SER A 80 0.09 5.73 -4.86
C SER A 80 0.09 4.20 -4.87
N GLU A 81 -1.01 3.56 -4.48
CA GLU A 81 -1.13 2.11 -4.44
C GLU A 81 -1.13 1.51 -5.85
N VAL A 82 -1.85 2.12 -6.78
CA VAL A 82 -1.79 1.72 -8.20
C VAL A 82 -0.41 1.98 -8.78
N ALA A 83 0.20 3.14 -8.48
CA ALA A 83 1.50 3.52 -9.00
C ALA A 83 2.62 2.56 -8.57
N TYR A 84 2.72 2.22 -7.27
CA TYR A 84 3.80 1.35 -6.84
C TYR A 84 3.61 -0.12 -7.24
N ILE A 85 2.37 -0.61 -7.35
CA ILE A 85 2.11 -1.94 -7.90
C ILE A 85 2.42 -1.97 -9.40
N TYR A 86 2.12 -0.89 -10.14
CA TYR A 86 2.55 -0.77 -11.51
C TYR A 86 4.08 -0.81 -11.65
N LEU A 87 4.82 -0.10 -10.76
CA LEU A 87 6.27 -0.13 -10.71
C LEU A 87 6.78 -1.56 -10.49
N PHE A 88 6.26 -2.28 -9.49
CA PHE A 88 6.66 -3.67 -9.23
C PHE A 88 6.30 -4.61 -10.38
N SER A 89 5.13 -4.44 -10.98
CA SER A 89 4.72 -5.16 -12.18
C SER A 89 5.67 -4.89 -13.37
N TYR A 90 6.07 -3.64 -13.55
CA TYR A 90 7.02 -3.24 -14.60
C TYR A 90 8.39 -3.88 -14.38
N LEU A 91 8.89 -3.90 -13.14
CA LEU A 91 10.16 -4.57 -12.81
C LEU A 91 10.15 -6.06 -13.14
N ILE A 92 9.06 -6.77 -12.83
CA ILE A 92 8.94 -8.19 -13.18
C ILE A 92 9.04 -8.38 -14.69
N ARG A 93 8.44 -7.48 -15.49
CA ARG A 93 8.58 -7.52 -16.96
C ARG A 93 10.00 -7.18 -17.43
N LEU A 94 10.62 -6.20 -16.79
CA LEU A 94 12.00 -5.82 -17.10
C LEU A 94 13.00 -6.97 -16.84
N PHE A 95 12.77 -7.73 -15.76
CA PHE A 95 13.59 -8.90 -15.42
C PHE A 95 13.28 -10.14 -16.28
N ASN A 96 12.15 -10.15 -16.99
CA ASN A 96 11.73 -11.24 -17.86
C ASN A 96 12.47 -11.21 -19.22
N ALA A 97 13.81 -11.31 -19.18
CA ALA A 97 14.66 -11.29 -20.37
C ALA A 97 14.33 -12.43 -21.35
N ASP A 98 13.94 -13.61 -20.82
CA ASP A 98 13.57 -14.79 -21.59
C ASP A 98 12.16 -14.70 -22.20
N GLN A 99 11.46 -13.58 -22.00
CA GLN A 99 10.12 -13.30 -22.52
C GLN A 99 9.10 -14.42 -22.21
N ILE A 100 9.10 -14.93 -20.99
CA ILE A 100 8.16 -15.96 -20.52
C ILE A 100 6.76 -15.35 -20.48
N PRO A 101 5.80 -15.78 -21.36
CA PRO A 101 4.50 -15.11 -21.48
C PRO A 101 3.68 -15.13 -20.18
N LEU A 102 3.83 -16.21 -19.40
CA LEU A 102 3.14 -16.33 -18.11
C LEU A 102 3.56 -15.23 -17.15
N ILE A 103 4.84 -14.84 -17.12
CA ILE A 103 5.35 -13.77 -16.24
C ILE A 103 4.73 -12.43 -16.64
N ASP A 104 4.62 -12.13 -17.93
CA ASP A 104 3.98 -10.91 -18.40
C ASP A 104 2.50 -10.85 -18.03
N ILE A 105 1.76 -11.95 -18.21
CA ILE A 105 0.36 -12.05 -17.80
C ILE A 105 0.23 -11.83 -16.29
N LEU A 106 1.02 -12.52 -15.47
CA LEU A 106 1.01 -12.40 -14.01
C LEU A 106 1.31 -10.96 -13.58
N SER A 107 2.27 -10.30 -14.22
CA SER A 107 2.62 -8.92 -13.90
C SER A 107 1.45 -7.95 -14.14
N TRP A 108 0.73 -8.08 -15.25
CA TRP A 108 -0.47 -7.28 -15.52
C TRP A 108 -1.64 -7.62 -14.61
N MET A 109 -1.78 -8.89 -14.22
CA MET A 109 -2.78 -9.29 -13.22
C MET A 109 -2.59 -8.58 -11.89
N MET A 110 -1.35 -8.27 -11.46
CA MET A 110 -1.10 -7.45 -10.27
C MET A 110 -1.73 -6.06 -10.39
N VAL A 111 -1.57 -5.40 -11.55
CA VAL A 111 -2.14 -4.06 -11.78
C VAL A 111 -3.67 -4.10 -11.80
N VAL A 112 -4.26 -5.08 -12.47
CA VAL A 112 -5.72 -5.27 -12.47
C VAL A 112 -6.24 -5.53 -11.06
N GLN A 113 -5.54 -6.40 -10.30
CA GLN A 113 -5.95 -6.75 -8.94
C GLN A 113 -5.89 -5.56 -7.99
N VAL A 114 -4.86 -4.70 -8.06
CA VAL A 114 -4.82 -3.50 -7.19
C VAL A 114 -5.97 -2.55 -7.52
N ILE A 115 -6.34 -2.39 -8.78
CA ILE A 115 -7.51 -1.57 -9.19
C ILE A 115 -8.79 -2.15 -8.59
N ILE A 116 -8.98 -3.47 -8.64
CA ILE A 116 -10.12 -4.14 -8.00
C ILE A 116 -10.11 -3.90 -6.48
N SER A 117 -8.96 -3.98 -5.83
CA SER A 117 -8.84 -3.69 -4.39
C SER A 117 -9.25 -2.25 -4.05
N GLN A 118 -8.99 -1.28 -4.94
CA GLN A 118 -9.45 0.10 -4.74
C GLN A 118 -10.98 0.20 -4.67
N TYR A 119 -11.71 -0.55 -5.50
CA TYR A 119 -13.18 -0.58 -5.42
C TYR A 119 -13.64 -1.09 -4.05
N PHE A 120 -13.06 -2.19 -3.56
CA PHE A 120 -13.45 -2.73 -2.26
C PHE A 120 -13.25 -1.75 -1.11
N VAL A 121 -12.12 -1.07 -1.05
CA VAL A 121 -11.85 -0.12 0.04
C VAL A 121 -12.70 1.15 -0.08
N TRP A 122 -12.93 1.66 -1.28
CA TRP A 122 -13.85 2.78 -1.45
C TRP A 122 -15.27 2.44 -1.01
N PHE A 123 -15.78 1.26 -1.41
CA PHE A 123 -17.08 0.79 -0.95
C PHE A 123 -17.09 0.52 0.56
N ALA A 124 -16.01 0.03 1.15
CA ALA A 124 -15.89 -0.14 2.60
C ALA A 124 -16.05 1.20 3.33
N ILE A 125 -15.37 2.25 2.87
CA ILE A 125 -15.45 3.60 3.43
C ILE A 125 -16.85 4.20 3.26
N LEU A 126 -17.40 4.15 2.04
CA LEU A 126 -18.67 4.78 1.71
C LEU A 126 -19.89 4.06 2.31
N THR A 127 -19.77 2.78 2.63
CA THR A 127 -20.88 1.98 3.18
C THR A 127 -20.66 1.53 4.64
N GLU A 128 -19.50 1.85 5.23
CA GLU A 128 -19.07 1.42 6.57
C GLU A 128 -19.07 -0.10 6.76
N ARG A 129 -18.93 -0.88 5.67
CA ARG A 129 -18.97 -2.34 5.68
C ARG A 129 -17.57 -2.93 5.88
N GLN A 130 -17.24 -3.29 7.12
CA GLN A 130 -15.91 -3.80 7.47
C GLN A 130 -15.47 -5.06 6.70
N LYS A 131 -16.42 -5.90 6.24
CA LYS A 131 -16.11 -7.08 5.46
C LYS A 131 -15.46 -6.75 4.09
N LEU A 132 -15.69 -5.56 3.55
CA LEU A 132 -15.06 -5.12 2.30
C LEU A 132 -13.57 -4.83 2.46
N TYR A 133 -13.12 -4.40 3.65
CA TYR A 133 -11.69 -4.31 3.96
C TYR A 133 -11.00 -5.67 3.93
N PHE A 134 -11.70 -6.74 4.32
CA PHE A 134 -11.14 -8.10 4.19
C PHE A 134 -10.90 -8.47 2.72
N TYR A 135 -11.80 -8.13 1.80
CA TYR A 135 -11.62 -8.41 0.37
C TYR A 135 -10.55 -7.53 -0.27
N GLU A 136 -10.45 -6.27 0.13
CA GLU A 136 -9.32 -5.41 -0.25
C GLU A 136 -7.99 -6.07 0.13
N GLU A 137 -7.84 -6.43 1.40
CA GLU A 137 -6.61 -7.00 1.93
C GLU A 137 -6.32 -8.40 1.36
N LEU A 138 -7.36 -9.19 1.04
CA LEU A 138 -7.19 -10.45 0.33
C LEU A 138 -6.59 -10.20 -1.07
N GLY A 139 -7.03 -9.14 -1.74
CA GLY A 139 -6.46 -8.70 -3.02
C GLY A 139 -4.96 -8.37 -2.91
N TRP A 140 -4.54 -7.70 -1.84
CA TRP A 140 -3.12 -7.46 -1.54
C TRP A 140 -2.34 -8.78 -1.36
N GLY A 141 -2.90 -9.75 -0.65
CA GLY A 141 -2.33 -11.09 -0.52
C GLY A 141 -2.11 -11.76 -1.89
N VAL A 142 -3.10 -11.70 -2.77
CA VAL A 142 -3.00 -12.24 -4.14
C VAL A 142 -1.90 -11.55 -4.94
N ILE A 143 -1.81 -10.22 -4.91
CA ILE A 143 -0.75 -9.45 -5.59
C ILE A 143 0.64 -9.94 -5.17
N PHE A 144 0.88 -10.04 -3.86
CA PHE A 144 2.21 -10.42 -3.38
C PHE A 144 2.51 -11.92 -3.51
N ILE A 145 1.50 -12.80 -3.57
CA ILE A 145 1.69 -14.19 -4.00
C ILE A 145 2.17 -14.22 -5.46
N ILE A 146 1.49 -13.50 -6.36
CA ILE A 146 1.87 -13.42 -7.77
C ILE A 146 3.30 -12.87 -7.90
N TYR A 147 3.60 -11.78 -7.21
CA TYR A 147 4.92 -11.13 -7.22
C TYR A 147 6.03 -12.08 -6.73
N THR A 148 5.79 -12.80 -5.64
CA THR A 148 6.75 -13.76 -5.09
C THR A 148 6.95 -14.95 -6.04
N VAL A 149 5.87 -15.51 -6.59
CA VAL A 149 5.96 -16.63 -7.54
C VAL A 149 6.70 -16.22 -8.82
N ALA A 150 6.40 -15.05 -9.38
CA ALA A 150 7.12 -14.53 -10.53
C ALA A 150 8.62 -14.35 -10.22
N SER A 151 8.94 -13.82 -9.03
CA SER A 151 10.34 -13.65 -8.59
C SER A 151 11.07 -14.99 -8.42
N VAL A 152 10.40 -16.05 -7.91
CA VAL A 152 10.97 -17.40 -7.82
C VAL A 152 11.30 -17.95 -9.21
N VAL A 153 10.36 -17.83 -10.15
CA VAL A 153 10.57 -18.32 -11.52
C VAL A 153 11.73 -17.57 -12.19
N LEU A 154 11.74 -16.25 -12.11
CA LEU A 154 12.80 -15.42 -12.70
C LEU A 154 14.16 -15.70 -12.06
N TYR A 155 14.23 -15.88 -10.75
CA TYR A 155 15.47 -16.21 -10.05
C TYR A 155 16.02 -17.60 -10.48
N GLY A 156 15.12 -18.56 -10.71
CA GLY A 156 15.50 -19.91 -11.11
C GLY A 156 15.82 -20.08 -12.61
N THR A 157 15.31 -19.20 -13.49
CA THR A 157 15.50 -19.32 -14.95
C THR A 157 16.62 -18.42 -15.48
N SER A 158 16.86 -17.30 -14.85
CA SER A 158 17.87 -16.31 -15.34
C SER A 158 19.28 -16.70 -14.90
N GLY A 159 20.11 -17.11 -15.85
CA GLY A 159 21.45 -17.64 -15.57
C GLY A 159 22.48 -16.62 -15.04
N HIS A 160 22.32 -15.33 -15.32
CA HIS A 160 23.15 -14.24 -14.80
C HIS A 160 22.35 -12.94 -14.73
N LEU A 161 21.90 -12.59 -13.55
CA LEU A 161 21.05 -11.40 -13.30
C LEU A 161 21.86 -10.13 -13.02
N GLY A 162 23.17 -10.25 -12.73
CA GLY A 162 24.02 -9.10 -12.41
C GLY A 162 23.46 -8.30 -11.21
N SER A 163 23.32 -6.97 -11.40
CA SER A 163 22.79 -6.08 -10.35
C SER A 163 21.32 -6.35 -9.99
N TRP A 164 20.56 -7.06 -10.81
CA TRP A 164 19.12 -7.35 -10.58
C TRP A 164 18.90 -8.55 -9.64
N GLU A 165 19.93 -9.37 -9.42
CA GLU A 165 19.87 -10.50 -8.48
C GLU A 165 19.47 -10.04 -7.08
N LEU A 166 20.10 -8.96 -6.58
CA LEU A 166 19.76 -8.35 -5.30
C LEU A 166 18.27 -7.95 -5.21
N LEU A 167 17.71 -7.39 -6.29
CA LEU A 167 16.30 -6.98 -6.30
C LEU A 167 15.37 -8.19 -6.24
N LEU A 168 15.67 -9.29 -6.92
CA LEU A 168 14.90 -10.52 -6.82
C LEU A 168 15.02 -11.16 -5.44
N GLU A 169 16.20 -11.17 -4.83
CA GLU A 169 16.40 -11.63 -3.45
C GLU A 169 15.58 -10.80 -2.45
N LEU A 170 15.57 -9.48 -2.59
CA LEU A 170 14.74 -8.59 -1.77
C LEU A 170 13.24 -8.86 -1.99
N ASN A 171 12.80 -9.14 -3.21
CA ASN A 171 11.42 -9.52 -3.51
C ASN A 171 11.03 -10.82 -2.78
N LEU A 172 11.91 -11.83 -2.83
CA LEU A 172 11.69 -13.11 -2.15
C LEU A 172 11.68 -12.96 -0.64
N LEU A 173 12.62 -12.19 -0.09
CA LEU A 173 12.67 -11.88 1.35
C LEU A 173 11.40 -11.16 1.80
N PHE A 174 10.95 -10.16 1.04
CA PHE A 174 9.70 -9.47 1.34
C PHE A 174 8.52 -10.42 1.29
N GLY A 175 8.40 -11.27 0.25
CA GLY A 175 7.35 -12.27 0.16
C GLY A 175 7.34 -13.20 1.37
N ALA A 176 8.51 -13.70 1.77
CA ALA A 176 8.67 -14.59 2.93
C ALA A 176 8.23 -13.95 4.27
N LEU A 177 8.39 -12.63 4.43
CA LEU A 177 7.98 -11.90 5.62
C LEU A 177 6.54 -11.42 5.54
N TYR A 178 6.13 -10.87 4.39
CA TYR A 178 4.82 -10.27 4.21
C TYR A 178 3.69 -11.30 4.17
N LEU A 179 3.84 -12.43 3.47
CA LEU A 179 2.74 -13.38 3.32
C LEU A 179 2.28 -14.01 4.64
N PRO A 180 3.17 -14.43 5.56
CA PRO A 180 2.74 -14.84 6.90
C PRO A 180 2.07 -13.71 7.69
N TRP A 181 2.61 -12.49 7.63
CA TRP A 181 2.01 -11.33 8.29
C TRP A 181 0.60 -11.06 7.72
N GLN A 182 0.44 -11.07 6.41
CA GLN A 182 -0.86 -10.88 5.74
C GLN A 182 -1.89 -11.94 6.14
N PHE A 183 -1.47 -13.19 6.32
CA PHE A 183 -2.36 -14.23 6.82
C PHE A 183 -2.93 -13.88 8.21
N PHE A 184 -2.10 -13.42 9.15
CA PHE A 184 -2.57 -13.00 10.48
C PHE A 184 -3.44 -11.75 10.40
N HIS A 185 -3.10 -10.81 9.53
CA HIS A 185 -3.89 -9.61 9.28
C HIS A 185 -5.29 -9.94 8.75
N LEU A 186 -5.40 -10.79 7.74
CA LEU A 186 -6.67 -11.27 7.20
C LEU A 186 -7.51 -12.00 8.26
N LYS A 187 -6.88 -12.82 9.11
CA LYS A 187 -7.56 -13.47 10.22
C LYS A 187 -8.15 -12.45 11.20
N ALA A 188 -7.40 -11.40 11.54
CA ALA A 188 -7.87 -10.33 12.42
C ALA A 188 -9.05 -9.56 11.80
N LEU A 189 -8.98 -9.20 10.52
CA LEU A 189 -10.07 -8.53 9.80
C LEU A 189 -11.33 -9.40 9.73
N ARG A 190 -11.18 -10.70 9.45
CA ARG A 190 -12.31 -11.65 9.43
C ARG A 190 -13.02 -11.75 10.77
N LEU A 191 -12.26 -11.75 11.88
CA LEU A 191 -12.83 -11.78 13.22
C LEU A 191 -13.61 -10.49 13.54
N ARG A 192 -13.07 -9.33 13.18
CA ARG A 192 -13.76 -8.04 13.32
C ARG A 192 -15.05 -7.99 12.51
N ALA A 193 -15.01 -8.46 11.25
CA ALA A 193 -16.15 -8.46 10.36
C ALA A 193 -17.29 -9.38 10.84
N LYS A 194 -16.99 -10.47 11.56
CA LYS A 194 -18.02 -11.36 12.13
C LYS A 194 -18.92 -10.68 13.16
N GLY A 195 -18.42 -9.65 13.83
CA GLY A 195 -19.19 -8.86 14.81
C GLY A 195 -20.22 -7.91 14.17
N GLN A 196 -20.09 -7.62 12.87
CA GLN A 196 -21.04 -6.77 12.15
C GLN A 196 -22.21 -7.59 11.60
N LYS A 197 -23.43 -7.27 12.05
CA LYS A 197 -24.68 -7.84 11.52
C LYS A 197 -25.12 -7.23 10.18
N ILE A 198 -24.29 -6.41 9.55
CA ILE A 198 -24.66 -5.72 8.31
C ILE A 198 -24.57 -6.70 7.13
N ASN A 199 -25.69 -6.87 6.43
CA ASN A 199 -25.72 -7.66 5.19
C ASN A 199 -24.93 -6.94 4.11
N ILE A 200 -23.89 -7.61 3.55
CA ILE A 200 -23.04 -7.04 2.48
C ILE A 200 -23.86 -6.79 1.21
N TYR A 201 -24.91 -7.59 1.00
CA TYR A 201 -25.76 -7.53 -0.17
C TYR A 201 -27.03 -6.68 0.05
N ALA A 202 -27.16 -6.02 1.24
CA ALA A 202 -28.25 -5.07 1.44
C ALA A 202 -28.13 -3.93 0.43
N ASP A 203 -29.26 -3.40 -0.01
CA ASP A 203 -29.31 -2.39 -1.05
C ASP A 203 -28.41 -1.19 -0.75
N ILE A 204 -27.52 -0.89 -1.70
CA ILE A 204 -26.69 0.30 -1.65
C ILE A 204 -27.54 1.46 -2.17
N SER A 205 -28.10 2.23 -1.25
CA SER A 205 -28.86 3.42 -1.60
C SER A 205 -27.93 4.62 -1.86
N TRP A 206 -28.36 5.53 -2.71
CA TRP A 206 -27.64 6.79 -2.94
C TRP A 206 -27.50 7.64 -1.68
N SER A 207 -28.48 7.57 -0.77
CA SER A 207 -28.45 8.23 0.54
C SER A 207 -27.35 7.68 1.44
N LEU A 208 -27.12 6.36 1.44
CA LEU A 208 -26.05 5.71 2.17
C LEU A 208 -24.67 6.18 1.67
N LEU A 209 -24.48 6.21 0.36
CA LEU A 209 -23.21 6.66 -0.25
C LEU A 209 -22.92 8.14 0.06
N LYS A 210 -23.94 9.02 -0.03
CA LYS A 210 -23.79 10.44 0.35
C LYS A 210 -23.44 10.59 1.84
N LYS A 211 -24.06 9.82 2.71
CA LYS A 211 -23.76 9.81 4.15
C LYS A 211 -22.33 9.38 4.40
N GLY A 212 -21.88 8.26 3.80
CA GLY A 212 -20.51 7.77 3.95
C GLY A 212 -19.48 8.75 3.41
N LEU A 213 -19.76 9.40 2.26
CA LEU A 213 -18.91 10.46 1.73
C LEU A 213 -18.80 11.63 2.71
N TYR A 214 -19.91 12.12 3.24
CA TYR A 214 -19.90 13.19 4.23
C TYR A 214 -19.09 12.80 5.47
N GLN A 215 -19.30 11.58 5.99
CA GLN A 215 -18.57 11.08 7.16
C GLN A 215 -17.08 10.97 6.90
N SER A 216 -16.68 10.44 5.72
CA SER A 216 -15.26 10.31 5.36
C SER A 216 -14.52 11.66 5.26
N ILE A 217 -15.23 12.75 5.01
CA ILE A 217 -14.68 14.10 4.96
C ILE A 217 -14.68 14.75 6.36
N LYS A 218 -15.76 14.56 7.14
CA LYS A 218 -16.03 15.36 8.34
C LYS A 218 -15.65 14.67 9.64
N VAL A 219 -15.84 13.34 9.72
CA VAL A 219 -15.60 12.61 10.98
C VAL A 219 -14.11 12.43 11.19
N LYS A 220 -13.63 12.93 12.33
CA LYS A 220 -12.25 12.83 12.77
C LYS A 220 -12.25 12.62 14.28
N ASN A 221 -11.49 11.63 14.74
CA ASN A 221 -11.35 11.30 16.15
C ASN A 221 -9.87 11.50 16.56
N PRO A 222 -9.48 12.71 16.99
CA PRO A 222 -8.12 12.97 17.44
C PRO A 222 -7.77 12.08 18.65
N THR A 223 -6.84 11.13 18.46
CA THR A 223 -6.46 10.19 19.51
C THR A 223 -5.08 9.60 19.28
N THR A 224 -4.40 9.24 20.37
CA THR A 224 -3.14 8.49 20.34
C THR A 224 -3.28 7.11 20.97
N GLN A 225 -4.51 6.65 21.24
CA GLN A 225 -4.78 5.33 21.81
C GLN A 225 -4.48 4.22 20.80
N PRO A 226 -3.66 3.22 21.15
CA PRO A 226 -3.22 2.17 20.23
C PRO A 226 -4.36 1.42 19.55
N GLU A 227 -5.42 1.16 20.30
CA GLU A 227 -6.58 0.39 19.85
C GLU A 227 -7.27 1.06 18.67
N ALA A 228 -7.32 2.40 18.68
CA ALA A 228 -7.89 3.19 17.59
C ALA A 228 -7.06 3.12 16.30
N TRP A 229 -5.77 2.77 16.41
CA TRP A 229 -4.82 2.62 15.29
C TRP A 229 -4.61 1.16 14.89
N GLY A 230 -5.42 0.23 15.39
CA GLY A 230 -5.30 -1.20 15.10
C GLY A 230 -4.25 -1.93 15.93
N GLY A 231 -3.80 -1.33 17.04
CA GLY A 231 -2.80 -1.88 17.93
C GLY A 231 -1.42 -2.03 17.26
N ILE A 232 -0.63 -3.00 17.71
CA ILE A 232 0.71 -3.28 17.17
C ILE A 232 0.63 -3.59 15.66
N LEU A 233 -0.35 -4.38 15.23
CA LEU A 233 -0.49 -4.79 13.84
C LEU A 233 -0.74 -3.60 12.89
N GLY A 234 -1.63 -2.67 13.29
CA GLY A 234 -1.88 -1.46 12.50
C GLY A 234 -0.68 -0.52 12.45
N MET A 235 0.08 -0.45 13.54
CA MET A 235 1.27 0.39 13.61
C MET A 235 2.45 -0.18 12.80
N THR A 236 2.66 -1.50 12.82
CA THR A 236 3.67 -2.14 11.95
C THR A 236 3.32 -1.97 10.48
N TRP A 237 2.02 -2.01 10.13
CA TRP A 237 1.55 -1.68 8.79
C TRP A 237 1.96 -0.26 8.37
N MET A 238 1.68 0.74 9.19
CA MET A 238 2.01 2.14 8.86
C MET A 238 3.51 2.35 8.66
N ILE A 239 4.36 1.72 9.51
CA ILE A 239 5.82 1.81 9.34
C ILE A 239 6.25 1.08 8.07
N GLY A 240 5.84 -0.16 7.89
CA GLY A 240 6.25 -0.98 6.76
C GLY A 240 5.83 -0.35 5.44
N TYR A 241 4.58 0.09 5.37
CA TYR A 241 3.99 0.49 4.12
C TYR A 241 4.45 1.87 3.66
N PHE A 242 4.20 2.93 4.42
CA PHE A 242 4.47 4.27 3.93
C PHE A 242 5.56 5.06 4.67
N ALA A 243 6.05 4.56 5.81
CA ALA A 243 7.09 5.29 6.54
C ALA A 243 8.52 4.83 6.21
N ALA A 244 8.77 3.52 6.03
CA ALA A 244 10.13 3.02 5.89
C ALA A 244 10.31 1.90 4.84
N VAL A 245 9.65 0.71 4.98
CA VAL A 245 10.06 -0.48 4.21
C VAL A 245 9.82 -0.31 2.71
N ILE A 246 8.59 0.01 2.29
CA ILE A 246 8.30 0.19 0.86
C ILE A 246 9.01 1.42 0.28
N PRO A 247 9.05 2.61 0.95
CA PRO A 247 9.85 3.73 0.46
C PRO A 247 11.32 3.40 0.23
N VAL A 248 11.96 2.74 1.20
CA VAL A 248 13.37 2.34 1.05
C VAL A 248 13.54 1.36 -0.10
N TRP A 249 12.63 0.39 -0.23
CA TRP A 249 12.69 -0.58 -1.32
C TRP A 249 12.58 0.09 -2.70
N ILE A 250 11.59 0.98 -2.89
CA ILE A 250 11.46 1.76 -4.14
C ILE A 250 12.72 2.58 -4.40
N TYR A 251 13.32 3.17 -3.35
CA TYR A 251 14.56 3.93 -3.52
C TYR A 251 15.75 3.02 -3.92
N VAL A 252 15.85 1.81 -3.37
CA VAL A 252 16.86 0.82 -3.79
C VAL A 252 16.66 0.45 -5.27
N ILE A 253 15.43 0.22 -5.71
CA ILE A 253 15.11 -0.04 -7.12
C ILE A 253 15.65 1.08 -8.01
N LEU A 254 15.31 2.35 -7.68
CA LEU A 254 15.79 3.52 -8.43
C LEU A 254 17.31 3.64 -8.50
N ARG A 255 18.03 3.07 -7.54
CA ARG A 255 19.50 3.10 -7.48
C ARG A 255 20.15 1.93 -8.23
N THR A 256 19.41 0.87 -8.49
CA THR A 256 19.93 -0.38 -9.07
C THR A 256 19.62 -0.50 -10.56
N VAL A 257 18.46 0.04 -10.98
CA VAL A 257 18.03 0.10 -12.40
C VAL A 257 18.54 1.37 -13.06
#